data_20a660fd70ef31cd41d52ff188fe049c
#
_entry.id   20a660fd70ef31cd41d52ff188fe049c
#
_cell.length_a   1.000
_cell.length_b   1.000
_cell.length_c   1.000
_cell.angle_alpha   90.00
_cell.angle_beta   90.00
_cell.angle_gamma   90.00
#
_symmetry.space_group_name_H-M   'P 1'
#
loop_
_entity.id
_entity.type
_entity.pdbx_description
1 polymer ?
#
loop_
_entity_poly.entity_id
_entity_poly.type
_entity_poly.pdbx_seq_one_letter_code
_entity_poly.pdbx_strand_id
1 'polypeptide(L)'
;MDEQYVNLQKVRNENLNWLFAAEERNMALSKSLYQVPLDACYKCGGNTILRSRNHRILIGIDHAALGFGSIAAHGHADALSFQMYVKGQPVFIDPGTYIYHCDIESRNAYRKTENHNTVCINGRDQSEMLGAFLWGKRAESQLMSYSNVQGKIELTASHDGYEPARHVRKFEFDGESELTITDQVENKNSNDKAQINYILAPNCQMEISDNIINIYDRDIRLKMIVDSSNARIWTEDVQCSVKYGEQQCTKKIAVEAPTGSAVAKIIVE
;
A
#
# COMPACT_ATOMS: atom_id res chain seq x y z
N MET A 1 24.21 -0.81 -16.39
CA MET A 1 23.01 0.03 -16.15
C MET A 1 21.98 -0.40 -17.17
N ASP A 2 20.92 -1.04 -16.69
CA ASP A 2 19.90 -1.55 -17.60
C ASP A 2 19.08 -0.40 -18.18
N GLU A 3 19.27 -0.13 -19.47
CA GLU A 3 18.46 0.83 -20.26
C GLU A 3 16.96 0.48 -20.30
N GLN A 4 16.56 -0.64 -19.71
CA GLN A 4 15.17 -1.13 -19.70
C GLN A 4 14.23 -0.30 -18.85
N TYR A 5 14.72 0.46 -17.87
CA TYR A 5 13.86 1.10 -16.87
C TYR A 5 13.27 2.43 -17.30
N VAL A 6 13.72 3.03 -18.40
CA VAL A 6 13.18 4.30 -18.86
C VAL A 6 13.20 4.41 -20.37
N ASN A 7 12.44 3.59 -21.02
CA ASN A 7 12.02 3.96 -22.35
C ASN A 7 10.77 4.84 -22.26
N LEU A 8 10.92 6.07 -21.74
CA LEU A 8 9.87 7.09 -21.71
C LEU A 8 9.30 7.39 -23.10
N GLN A 9 10.03 7.03 -24.17
CA GLN A 9 9.51 7.12 -25.54
C GLN A 9 8.36 6.12 -25.79
N LYS A 10 8.25 5.05 -25.01
CA LYS A 10 7.12 4.09 -25.09
C LYS A 10 5.94 4.44 -24.22
N VAL A 11 6.08 5.36 -23.27
CA VAL A 11 4.94 5.86 -22.49
C VAL A 11 4.19 6.86 -23.38
N ARG A 12 3.31 6.37 -24.22
CA ARG A 12 2.26 7.16 -24.87
C ARG A 12 1.25 7.57 -23.79
N ASN A 13 1.65 8.49 -22.94
CA ASN A 13 0.73 9.09 -21.99
C ASN A 13 0.00 10.21 -22.74
N GLU A 14 -1.22 9.92 -23.19
CA GLU A 14 -2.10 10.91 -23.86
C GLU A 14 -2.21 12.19 -23.03
N ASN A 15 -2.23 12.08 -21.71
CA ASN A 15 -2.31 13.24 -20.80
C ASN A 15 -1.13 14.20 -20.99
N LEU A 16 0.07 13.69 -21.26
CA LEU A 16 1.23 14.56 -21.56
C LEU A 16 1.07 15.32 -22.86
N ASN A 17 0.35 14.76 -23.84
CA ASN A 17 0.09 15.43 -25.10
C ASN A 17 -0.93 16.60 -24.94
N TRP A 18 -1.82 16.51 -23.95
CA TRP A 18 -2.80 17.56 -23.66
C TRP A 18 -2.25 18.66 -22.74
N LEU A 19 -1.31 18.33 -21.86
CA LEU A 19 -0.81 19.24 -20.84
C LEU A 19 0.43 20.02 -21.29
N PHE A 20 1.22 19.51 -22.24
CA PHE A 20 2.52 20.08 -22.59
C PHE A 20 2.70 20.21 -24.11
N ALA A 21 3.29 21.32 -24.54
CA ALA A 21 3.74 21.48 -25.91
C ALA A 21 4.84 20.43 -26.25
N ALA A 22 5.00 20.11 -27.54
CA ALA A 22 5.92 19.09 -27.99
C ALA A 22 7.38 19.33 -27.53
N GLU A 23 7.80 20.60 -27.49
CA GLU A 23 9.15 21.00 -27.04
C GLU A 23 9.36 20.78 -25.54
N GLU A 24 8.37 21.17 -24.71
CA GLU A 24 8.39 20.98 -23.24
C GLU A 24 8.38 19.50 -22.87
N ARG A 25 7.61 18.70 -23.59
CA ARG A 25 7.56 17.26 -23.45
C ARG A 25 8.90 16.60 -23.78
N ASN A 26 9.53 16.99 -24.88
CA ASN A 26 10.85 16.48 -25.27
C ASN A 26 11.92 16.87 -24.25
N MET A 27 11.86 18.07 -23.69
CA MET A 27 12.74 18.51 -22.61
C MET A 27 12.52 17.72 -21.32
N ALA A 28 11.27 17.44 -20.94
CA ALA A 28 10.94 16.61 -19.77
C ALA A 28 11.44 15.17 -19.96
N LEU A 29 11.28 14.60 -21.16
CA LEU A 29 11.75 13.25 -21.50
C LEU A 29 13.29 13.13 -21.57
N SER A 30 14.00 14.23 -21.80
CA SER A 30 15.47 14.26 -21.83
C SER A 30 16.10 14.36 -20.43
N LYS A 31 15.32 14.69 -19.40
CA LYS A 31 15.84 14.74 -18.03
C LYS A 31 16.15 13.34 -17.52
N SER A 32 17.37 13.17 -17.05
CA SER A 32 17.81 11.92 -16.45
C SER A 32 16.99 11.57 -15.21
N LEU A 33 16.56 10.32 -15.09
CA LEU A 33 15.93 9.78 -13.87
C LEU A 33 16.82 9.85 -12.63
N TYR A 34 18.13 10.03 -12.80
CA TYR A 34 19.07 10.20 -11.71
C TYR A 34 18.81 11.45 -10.84
N GLN A 35 17.88 12.32 -11.26
CA GLN A 35 17.44 13.49 -10.48
C GLN A 35 16.16 13.22 -9.66
N VAL A 36 15.56 12.04 -9.78
CA VAL A 36 14.39 11.70 -8.95
C VAL A 36 14.87 11.37 -7.54
N PRO A 37 14.38 12.06 -6.51
CA PRO A 37 14.74 11.76 -5.11
C PRO A 37 14.47 10.31 -4.77
N LEU A 38 15.35 9.70 -3.96
CA LEU A 38 15.15 8.33 -3.46
C LEU A 38 13.98 8.25 -2.47
N ASP A 39 13.69 9.36 -1.81
CA ASP A 39 12.54 9.48 -0.92
C ASP A 39 11.88 10.84 -1.01
N ALA A 40 10.59 10.88 -0.74
CA ALA A 40 9.81 12.11 -0.64
C ALA A 40 8.68 11.91 0.38
N CYS A 41 8.77 12.60 1.51
CA CYS A 41 7.73 12.58 2.53
C CYS A 41 6.89 13.85 2.45
N TYR A 42 5.67 13.72 1.95
CA TYR A 42 4.71 14.82 1.81
C TYR A 42 3.85 14.92 3.08
N LYS A 43 4.38 15.51 4.13
CA LYS A 43 3.74 15.54 5.47
C LYS A 43 2.33 16.10 5.46
N CYS A 44 2.09 17.19 4.71
CA CYS A 44 0.76 17.80 4.60
C CYS A 44 -0.19 17.00 3.70
N GLY A 45 0.34 16.30 2.70
CA GLY A 45 -0.46 15.46 1.80
C GLY A 45 -0.67 14.05 2.33
N GLY A 46 0.06 13.66 3.39
CA GLY A 46 -0.07 12.36 4.03
C GLY A 46 0.48 11.20 3.21
N ASN A 47 1.41 11.44 2.29
CA ASN A 47 1.98 10.40 1.45
C ASN A 47 3.51 10.40 1.53
N THR A 48 4.09 9.21 1.51
CA THR A 48 5.54 9.04 1.41
C THR A 48 5.89 8.07 0.29
N ILE A 49 6.84 8.46 -0.54
CA ILE A 49 7.35 7.66 -1.64
C ILE A 49 8.80 7.30 -1.35
N LEU A 50 9.14 6.02 -1.40
CA LEU A 50 10.49 5.50 -1.20
C LEU A 50 10.96 4.78 -2.46
N ARG A 51 12.25 4.89 -2.76
CA ARG A 51 12.90 4.18 -3.87
C ARG A 51 14.21 3.56 -3.41
N SER A 52 14.52 2.37 -3.90
CA SER A 52 15.85 1.80 -3.73
C SER A 52 16.90 2.61 -4.51
N ARG A 53 18.17 2.57 -4.05
CA ARG A 53 19.29 3.28 -4.71
C ARG A 53 19.46 2.90 -6.18
N ASN A 54 19.15 1.66 -6.52
CA ASN A 54 19.18 1.17 -7.90
C ASN A 54 17.87 1.43 -8.67
N HIS A 55 16.91 2.15 -8.09
CA HIS A 55 15.58 2.46 -8.65
C HIS A 55 14.74 1.24 -9.05
N ARG A 56 15.06 0.04 -8.58
CA ARG A 56 14.30 -1.19 -8.89
C ARG A 56 13.06 -1.34 -8.03
N ILE A 57 13.05 -0.75 -6.83
CA ILE A 57 11.94 -0.81 -5.89
C ILE A 57 11.34 0.58 -5.73
N LEU A 58 10.01 0.63 -5.78
CA LEU A 58 9.20 1.81 -5.49
C LEU A 58 8.15 1.41 -4.45
N ILE A 59 8.07 2.17 -3.35
CA ILE A 59 7.09 1.96 -2.29
C ILE A 59 6.33 3.27 -2.10
N GLY A 60 5.00 3.19 -2.15
CA GLY A 60 4.10 4.26 -1.76
C GLY A 60 3.46 3.93 -0.42
N ILE A 61 3.49 4.86 0.53
CA ILE A 61 2.90 4.71 1.87
C ILE A 61 1.88 5.80 2.06
N ASP A 62 0.66 5.42 2.46
CA ASP A 62 -0.40 6.35 2.79
C ASP A 62 -0.48 6.58 4.31
N HIS A 63 -0.43 7.83 4.73
CA HIS A 63 -0.70 8.29 6.08
C HIS A 63 -1.55 9.58 6.05
N ALA A 64 -2.36 9.70 4.98
CA ALA A 64 -3.21 10.86 4.73
C ALA A 64 -4.49 10.84 5.59
N ALA A 65 -5.11 12.00 5.69
CA ALA A 65 -6.49 12.08 6.09
C ALA A 65 -7.40 11.41 5.04
N LEU A 66 -8.51 10.82 5.48
CA LEU A 66 -9.43 10.11 4.61
C LEU A 66 -10.01 11.02 3.51
N GLY A 67 -9.79 10.65 2.27
CA GLY A 67 -10.45 11.23 1.09
C GLY A 67 -10.28 12.73 0.93
N PHE A 68 -11.19 13.35 0.16
CA PHE A 68 -11.11 14.76 -0.19
C PHE A 68 -12.30 15.57 0.36
N GLY A 69 -11.98 16.73 0.92
CA GLY A 69 -12.96 17.71 1.41
C GLY A 69 -13.80 17.25 2.60
N SER A 70 -14.87 17.98 2.88
CA SER A 70 -15.68 17.79 4.10
C SER A 70 -16.46 16.47 4.14
N ILE A 71 -16.75 15.87 3.00
CA ILE A 71 -17.46 14.58 2.91
C ILE A 71 -16.50 13.39 2.72
N ALA A 72 -15.19 13.62 2.61
CA ALA A 72 -14.16 12.64 2.30
C ALA A 72 -14.43 11.86 1.00
N ALA A 73 -14.99 12.53 -0.01
CA ALA A 73 -15.31 11.93 -1.30
C ALA A 73 -14.09 11.21 -1.88
N HIS A 74 -14.33 10.09 -2.55
CA HIS A 74 -13.35 9.20 -3.18
C HIS A 74 -12.36 8.52 -2.21
N GLY A 75 -12.51 8.67 -0.90
CA GLY A 75 -11.69 8.00 0.10
C GLY A 75 -11.98 6.50 0.19
N HIS A 76 -11.00 5.74 0.66
CA HIS A 76 -11.10 4.35 1.08
C HIS A 76 -10.69 4.25 2.56
N ALA A 77 -11.14 3.23 3.27
CA ALA A 77 -10.76 3.00 4.67
C ALA A 77 -9.41 2.24 4.71
N ASP A 78 -8.35 2.89 4.26
CA ASP A 78 -7.04 2.32 3.92
C ASP A 78 -5.86 3.03 4.60
N ALA A 79 -6.12 3.78 5.66
CA ALA A 79 -5.07 4.47 6.42
C ALA A 79 -3.92 3.52 6.79
N LEU A 80 -2.69 4.01 6.62
CA LEU A 80 -1.43 3.30 6.78
C LEU A 80 -1.23 2.14 5.80
N SER A 81 -1.96 2.10 4.69
CA SER A 81 -1.70 1.15 3.61
C SER A 81 -0.41 1.49 2.86
N PHE A 82 0.08 0.53 2.11
CA PHE A 82 1.22 0.72 1.22
C PHE A 82 1.03 -0.02 -0.09
N GLN A 83 1.75 0.42 -1.11
CA GLN A 83 1.89 -0.26 -2.39
C GLN A 83 3.37 -0.46 -2.68
N MET A 84 3.73 -1.55 -3.38
CA MET A 84 5.11 -1.83 -3.73
C MET A 84 5.22 -2.32 -5.16
N TYR A 85 6.16 -1.74 -5.88
CA TYR A 85 6.53 -2.10 -7.24
C TYR A 85 7.99 -2.54 -7.28
N VAL A 86 8.27 -3.59 -8.03
CA VAL A 86 9.63 -4.09 -8.26
C VAL A 86 9.86 -4.15 -9.76
N LYS A 87 10.96 -3.55 -10.22
CA LYS A 87 11.28 -3.43 -11.67
C LYS A 87 10.11 -2.86 -12.49
N GLY A 88 9.36 -1.92 -11.92
CA GLY A 88 8.20 -1.31 -12.56
C GLY A 88 6.95 -2.19 -12.62
N GLN A 89 6.97 -3.40 -12.06
CA GLN A 89 5.82 -4.29 -11.97
C GLN A 89 5.19 -4.17 -10.57
N PRO A 90 3.86 -4.10 -10.45
CA PRO A 90 3.19 -4.09 -9.15
C PRO A 90 3.35 -5.46 -8.47
N VAL A 91 3.57 -5.44 -7.16
CA VAL A 91 3.62 -6.66 -6.32
C VAL A 91 2.57 -6.58 -5.22
N PHE A 92 2.63 -5.56 -4.35
CA PHE A 92 1.57 -5.24 -3.38
C PHE A 92 0.78 -4.06 -3.92
N ILE A 93 -0.53 -4.24 -4.07
CA ILE A 93 -1.39 -3.27 -4.75
C ILE A 93 -2.50 -2.72 -3.84
N ASP A 94 -3.03 -1.58 -4.22
CA ASP A 94 -4.37 -1.14 -3.84
C ASP A 94 -5.40 -1.87 -4.73
N PRO A 95 -6.57 -2.27 -4.21
CA PRO A 95 -7.57 -2.98 -5.00
C PRO A 95 -8.23 -2.12 -6.08
N GLY A 96 -8.04 -0.80 -6.04
CA GLY A 96 -8.66 0.16 -6.95
C GLY A 96 -10.09 0.50 -6.55
N THR A 97 -10.82 1.09 -7.48
CA THR A 97 -12.17 1.66 -7.23
C THR A 97 -13.30 0.83 -7.82
N TYR A 98 -13.08 0.17 -8.94
CA TYR A 98 -14.03 -0.54 -9.78
C TYR A 98 -15.14 0.34 -10.33
N ILE A 99 -16.11 0.74 -9.49
CA ILE A 99 -17.27 1.58 -9.87
C ILE A 99 -17.59 2.61 -8.78
N TYR A 100 -18.39 3.63 -9.11
CA TYR A 100 -18.75 4.67 -8.16
C TYR A 100 -20.18 4.58 -7.63
N HIS A 101 -21.18 4.30 -8.45
CA HIS A 101 -22.60 4.52 -8.08
C HIS A 101 -23.59 3.46 -8.57
N CYS A 102 -23.23 2.60 -9.49
CA CYS A 102 -24.19 1.65 -10.09
C CYS A 102 -24.55 0.50 -9.13
N ASP A 103 -23.63 0.13 -8.25
CA ASP A 103 -23.78 -0.95 -7.27
C ASP A 103 -23.03 -0.57 -5.99
N ILE A 104 -23.78 -0.29 -4.93
CA ILE A 104 -23.23 0.17 -3.65
C ILE A 104 -22.48 -0.93 -2.93
N GLU A 105 -22.87 -2.18 -3.08
CA GLU A 105 -22.19 -3.32 -2.43
C GLU A 105 -20.82 -3.53 -3.05
N SER A 106 -20.74 -3.56 -4.38
CA SER A 106 -19.45 -3.62 -5.09
C SER A 106 -18.60 -2.38 -4.77
N ARG A 107 -19.16 -1.17 -4.80
CA ARG A 107 -18.45 0.06 -4.43
C ARG A 107 -17.86 -0.05 -3.02
N ASN A 108 -18.63 -0.51 -2.04
CA ASN A 108 -18.19 -0.63 -0.66
C ASN A 108 -17.13 -1.72 -0.50
N ALA A 109 -17.22 -2.83 -1.23
CA ALA A 109 -16.22 -3.90 -1.18
C ALA A 109 -14.81 -3.37 -1.50
N TYR A 110 -14.68 -2.46 -2.46
CA TYR A 110 -13.39 -1.87 -2.83
C TYR A 110 -12.89 -0.79 -1.87
N ARG A 111 -13.73 -0.27 -0.97
CA ARG A 111 -13.36 0.75 0.01
C ARG A 111 -13.12 0.21 1.42
N LYS A 112 -13.43 -1.07 1.65
CA LYS A 112 -13.29 -1.71 2.96
C LYS A 112 -11.83 -1.87 3.35
N THR A 113 -11.55 -1.69 4.64
CA THR A 113 -10.22 -1.89 5.20
C THR A 113 -9.64 -3.28 4.93
N GLU A 114 -10.47 -4.31 4.99
CA GLU A 114 -10.03 -5.70 4.78
C GLU A 114 -9.44 -5.98 3.38
N ASN A 115 -9.70 -5.10 2.41
CA ASN A 115 -9.21 -5.18 1.03
C ASN A 115 -8.04 -4.24 0.75
N HIS A 116 -7.36 -3.72 1.78
CA HIS A 116 -6.18 -2.88 1.65
C HIS A 116 -5.02 -3.45 2.46
N ASN A 117 -3.79 -3.02 2.12
CA ASN A 117 -2.55 -3.47 2.76
C ASN A 117 -2.36 -2.83 4.15
N THR A 118 -3.30 -3.07 5.05
CA THR A 118 -3.32 -2.47 6.39
C THR A 118 -3.98 -3.42 7.41
N VAL A 119 -4.09 -2.98 8.66
CA VAL A 119 -4.71 -3.74 9.75
C VAL A 119 -6.22 -3.55 9.77
N CYS A 120 -6.95 -4.66 9.88
CA CYS A 120 -8.38 -4.71 10.11
C CYS A 120 -8.66 -5.37 11.47
N ILE A 121 -9.49 -4.78 12.32
CA ILE A 121 -9.82 -5.31 13.64
C ILE A 121 -11.27 -5.80 13.66
N ASN A 122 -11.47 -7.09 13.95
CA ASN A 122 -12.79 -7.74 14.00
C ASN A 122 -13.62 -7.57 12.72
N GLY A 123 -12.99 -7.46 11.55
CA GLY A 123 -13.66 -7.21 10.26
C GLY A 123 -14.32 -5.83 10.16
N ARG A 124 -13.99 -4.89 11.06
CA ARG A 124 -14.53 -3.51 11.03
C ARG A 124 -13.66 -2.62 10.15
N ASP A 125 -14.32 -1.71 9.46
CA ASP A 125 -13.63 -0.66 8.74
C ASP A 125 -13.08 0.42 9.68
N GLN A 126 -11.96 1.03 9.31
CA GLN A 126 -11.33 2.15 10.04
C GLN A 126 -12.22 3.40 10.07
N SER A 127 -13.10 3.52 9.07
CA SER A 127 -13.99 4.66 8.90
C SER A 127 -15.38 4.19 8.48
N GLU A 128 -16.42 4.92 8.86
CA GLU A 128 -17.81 4.55 8.64
C GLU A 128 -18.30 4.97 7.26
N MET A 129 -18.77 4.03 6.44
CA MET A 129 -19.35 4.29 5.13
C MET A 129 -20.84 4.64 5.27
N LEU A 130 -21.24 5.88 4.98
CA LEU A 130 -22.65 6.32 4.97
C LEU A 130 -23.28 6.33 3.57
N GLY A 131 -22.47 6.32 2.52
CA GLY A 131 -22.93 6.31 1.15
C GLY A 131 -21.77 6.21 0.16
N ALA A 132 -22.07 6.21 -1.14
CA ALA A 132 -21.06 6.04 -2.19
C ALA A 132 -19.93 7.09 -2.14
N PHE A 133 -20.22 8.29 -1.67
CA PHE A 133 -19.28 9.42 -1.57
C PHE A 133 -19.30 10.11 -0.21
N LEU A 134 -19.90 9.47 0.80
CA LEU A 134 -20.08 10.06 2.11
C LEU A 134 -19.53 9.11 3.20
N TRP A 135 -18.74 9.68 4.09
CA TRP A 135 -18.20 9.02 5.26
C TRP A 135 -18.73 9.66 6.53
N GLY A 136 -19.01 8.83 7.54
CA GLY A 136 -19.39 9.22 8.89
C GLY A 136 -18.16 9.44 9.77
N LYS A 137 -18.02 8.64 10.86
CA LYS A 137 -16.82 8.66 11.69
C LYS A 137 -15.62 8.26 10.84
N ARG A 138 -14.52 9.01 10.93
CA ARG A 138 -13.31 8.82 10.15
C ARG A 138 -12.13 8.52 11.05
N ALA A 139 -11.25 7.67 10.59
CA ALA A 139 -9.95 7.52 11.19
C ALA A 139 -9.14 8.80 11.00
N GLU A 140 -8.54 9.29 12.09
CA GLU A 140 -7.55 10.35 12.05
C GLU A 140 -6.16 9.73 11.95
N SER A 141 -5.54 9.89 10.78
CA SER A 141 -4.19 9.40 10.52
C SER A 141 -3.16 10.47 10.86
N GLN A 142 -2.05 10.06 11.48
CA GLN A 142 -0.98 10.96 11.91
C GLN A 142 0.39 10.37 11.61
N LEU A 143 1.23 11.14 10.90
CA LEU A 143 2.66 10.87 10.81
C LEU A 143 3.32 11.21 12.15
N MET A 144 3.84 10.21 12.84
CA MET A 144 4.51 10.36 14.15
C MET A 144 5.99 10.71 13.98
N SER A 145 6.69 10.02 13.09
CA SER A 145 8.10 10.29 12.81
C SER A 145 8.48 9.92 11.38
N TYR A 146 9.48 10.59 10.86
CA TYR A 146 10.13 10.28 9.60
C TYR A 146 11.61 10.61 9.69
N SER A 147 12.46 9.70 9.31
CA SER A 147 13.91 9.93 9.22
C SER A 147 14.51 9.24 7.99
N ASN A 148 15.54 9.84 7.43
CA ASN A 148 16.42 9.24 6.44
C ASN A 148 17.85 9.43 6.90
N VAL A 149 18.52 8.34 7.28
CA VAL A 149 19.91 8.35 7.70
C VAL A 149 20.72 7.48 6.74
N GLN A 150 21.49 8.15 5.88
CA GLN A 150 22.34 7.48 4.87
C GLN A 150 21.58 6.51 3.95
N GLY A 151 20.33 6.86 3.60
CA GLY A 151 19.47 6.06 2.74
C GLY A 151 18.70 4.95 3.46
N LYS A 152 18.89 4.77 4.75
CA LYS A 152 17.99 3.97 5.60
C LYS A 152 16.86 4.86 6.07
N ILE A 153 15.64 4.45 5.78
CA ILE A 153 14.45 5.27 6.01
C ILE A 153 13.60 4.58 7.06
N GLU A 154 13.17 5.37 8.03
CA GLU A 154 12.20 4.96 9.04
C GLU A 154 11.02 5.93 9.01
N LEU A 155 9.81 5.39 8.94
CA LEU A 155 8.56 6.13 9.03
C LEU A 155 7.67 5.43 10.05
N THR A 156 7.10 6.20 10.99
CA THR A 156 6.08 5.71 11.91
C THR A 156 4.85 6.58 11.78
N ALA A 157 3.69 5.96 11.61
CA ALA A 157 2.40 6.62 11.56
C ALA A 157 1.37 5.85 12.38
N SER A 158 0.28 6.49 12.77
CA SER A 158 -0.81 5.87 13.53
C SER A 158 -2.16 6.39 13.10
N HIS A 159 -3.22 5.64 13.38
CA HIS A 159 -4.59 6.12 13.29
C HIS A 159 -5.45 5.60 14.45
N ASP A 160 -6.58 6.27 14.71
CA ASP A 160 -7.51 6.00 15.81
C ASP A 160 -8.83 5.36 15.37
N GLY A 161 -8.94 4.90 14.14
CA GLY A 161 -10.18 4.37 13.55
C GLY A 161 -10.84 3.22 14.34
N TYR A 162 -10.13 2.65 15.29
CA TYR A 162 -10.60 1.52 16.12
C TYR A 162 -10.77 1.87 17.61
N GLU A 163 -10.90 3.14 17.96
CA GLU A 163 -11.02 3.56 19.37
C GLU A 163 -11.83 2.58 20.25
N PRO A 164 -11.33 2.25 21.46
CA PRO A 164 -10.14 2.81 22.12
C PRO A 164 -8.81 2.24 21.65
N ALA A 165 -8.83 1.22 20.75
CA ALA A 165 -7.62 0.70 20.15
C ALA A 165 -7.04 1.68 19.11
N ARG A 166 -5.70 1.73 19.03
CA ARG A 166 -4.94 2.53 18.08
C ARG A 166 -4.03 1.64 17.27
N HIS A 167 -4.05 1.78 15.97
CA HIS A 167 -3.09 1.13 15.10
C HIS A 167 -1.86 2.03 14.90
N VAL A 168 -0.70 1.49 15.18
CA VAL A 168 0.61 2.10 14.92
C VAL A 168 1.35 1.21 13.93
N ARG A 169 1.85 1.79 12.85
CA ARG A 169 2.65 1.08 11.85
C ARG A 169 3.98 1.78 11.65
N LYS A 170 5.07 1.00 11.71
CA LYS A 170 6.42 1.44 11.39
C LYS A 170 6.87 0.77 10.10
N PHE A 171 7.44 1.56 9.21
CA PHE A 171 8.14 1.12 8.00
C PHE A 171 9.62 1.40 8.16
N GLU A 172 10.45 0.40 7.90
CA GLU A 172 11.92 0.50 7.88
C GLU A 172 12.40 -0.03 6.54
N PHE A 173 12.99 0.84 5.73
CA PHE A 173 13.53 0.49 4.42
C PHE A 173 15.03 0.72 4.40
N ASP A 174 15.80 -0.31 4.02
CA ASP A 174 17.28 -0.23 3.99
C ASP A 174 17.84 0.59 2.82
N GLY A 175 16.96 1.02 1.90
CA GLY A 175 17.32 1.73 0.69
C GLY A 175 17.84 0.83 -0.43
N GLU A 176 17.81 -0.47 -0.28
CA GLU A 176 18.35 -1.46 -1.21
C GLU A 176 17.30 -2.50 -1.63
N SER A 177 16.97 -3.42 -0.74
CA SER A 177 16.17 -4.60 -1.04
C SER A 177 15.24 -5.06 0.09
N GLU A 178 15.37 -4.51 1.29
CA GLU A 178 14.64 -4.97 2.46
C GLU A 178 13.68 -3.89 3.00
N LEU A 179 12.39 -4.25 3.09
CA LEU A 179 11.35 -3.47 3.77
C LEU A 179 10.86 -4.27 4.98
N THR A 180 10.97 -3.70 6.16
CA THR A 180 10.36 -4.23 7.39
C THR A 180 9.16 -3.38 7.75
N ILE A 181 8.02 -4.02 7.99
CA ILE A 181 6.76 -3.41 8.43
C ILE A 181 6.44 -3.98 9.80
N THR A 182 6.35 -3.11 10.80
CA THR A 182 5.93 -3.47 12.15
C THR A 182 4.57 -2.89 12.42
N ASP A 183 3.59 -3.75 12.70
CA ASP A 183 2.26 -3.41 13.12
C ASP A 183 2.11 -3.59 14.62
N GLN A 184 1.48 -2.63 15.28
CA GLN A 184 1.11 -2.68 16.68
C GLN A 184 -0.28 -2.11 16.88
N VAL A 185 -1.15 -2.87 17.54
CA VAL A 185 -2.48 -2.42 17.97
C VAL A 185 -2.44 -2.17 19.47
N GLU A 186 -2.34 -0.91 19.84
CA GLU A 186 -2.34 -0.45 21.24
C GLU A 186 -3.77 -0.45 21.80
N ASN A 187 -3.92 -0.63 23.12
CA ASN A 187 -5.19 -0.59 23.84
C ASN A 187 -6.27 -1.53 23.28
N LYS A 188 -5.86 -2.59 22.58
CA LYS A 188 -6.76 -3.60 22.04
C LYS A 188 -7.35 -4.43 23.18
N ASN A 189 -8.65 -4.79 23.09
CA ASN A 189 -9.25 -5.75 24.00
C ASN A 189 -8.67 -7.16 23.77
N SER A 190 -8.65 -7.99 24.80
CA SER A 190 -8.12 -9.36 24.71
C SER A 190 -8.81 -10.22 23.65
N ASN A 191 -10.09 -9.96 23.38
CA ASN A 191 -10.89 -10.70 22.41
C ASN A 191 -10.84 -10.11 20.98
N ASP A 192 -10.23 -8.96 20.81
CA ASP A 192 -10.12 -8.35 19.47
C ASP A 192 -9.13 -9.14 18.61
N LYS A 193 -9.55 -9.41 17.38
CA LYS A 193 -8.73 -10.06 16.35
C LYS A 193 -8.12 -9.01 15.44
N ALA A 194 -6.82 -8.83 15.52
CA ALA A 194 -6.08 -7.99 14.58
C ALA A 194 -5.64 -8.84 13.39
N GLN A 195 -6.10 -8.46 12.20
CA GLN A 195 -5.75 -9.08 10.92
C GLN A 195 -5.01 -8.08 10.06
N ILE A 196 -3.81 -8.44 9.63
CA ILE A 196 -3.01 -7.66 8.69
C ILE A 196 -3.22 -8.26 7.30
N ASN A 197 -3.52 -7.42 6.32
CA ASN A 197 -3.79 -7.84 4.96
C ASN A 197 -2.70 -7.37 4.00
N TYR A 198 -2.40 -8.19 3.00
CA TYR A 198 -1.46 -7.92 1.92
C TYR A 198 -2.06 -8.38 0.61
N ILE A 199 -2.43 -7.44 -0.26
CA ILE A 199 -3.09 -7.70 -1.54
C ILE A 199 -2.02 -7.80 -2.62
N LEU A 200 -1.95 -8.92 -3.30
CA LEU A 200 -0.99 -9.15 -4.38
C LEU A 200 -1.54 -8.66 -5.73
N ALA A 201 -0.64 -8.30 -6.62
CA ALA A 201 -1.01 -8.06 -8.02
C ALA A 201 -1.47 -9.37 -8.68
N PRO A 202 -2.42 -9.32 -9.65
CA PRO A 202 -3.02 -10.53 -10.25
C PRO A 202 -2.03 -11.52 -10.88
N ASN A 203 -0.89 -11.04 -11.35
CA ASN A 203 0.13 -11.89 -11.97
C ASN A 203 1.07 -12.56 -10.95
N CYS A 204 1.03 -12.12 -9.69
CA CYS A 204 1.87 -12.69 -8.64
C CYS A 204 1.37 -14.08 -8.24
N GLN A 205 2.31 -15.01 -8.20
CA GLN A 205 2.13 -16.33 -7.61
C GLN A 205 2.81 -16.37 -6.25
N MET A 206 2.38 -17.27 -5.38
CA MET A 206 2.99 -17.41 -4.07
C MET A 206 2.97 -18.84 -3.55
N GLU A 207 3.92 -19.13 -2.66
CA GLU A 207 4.02 -20.35 -1.89
C GLU A 207 4.21 -20.00 -0.42
N ILE A 208 3.45 -20.65 0.46
CA ILE A 208 3.54 -20.44 1.91
C ILE A 208 4.13 -21.68 2.56
N SER A 209 5.16 -21.48 3.37
CA SER A 209 5.75 -22.51 4.21
C SER A 209 5.96 -21.93 5.61
N ASP A 210 5.13 -22.34 6.55
CA ASP A 210 5.09 -21.81 7.91
C ASP A 210 4.88 -20.28 7.93
N ASN A 211 5.88 -19.53 8.34
CA ASN A 211 5.88 -18.07 8.40
C ASN A 211 6.61 -17.40 7.22
N ILE A 212 6.98 -18.17 6.21
CA ILE A 212 7.67 -17.70 5.02
C ILE A 212 6.72 -17.75 3.82
N ILE A 213 6.59 -16.65 3.12
CA ILE A 213 5.83 -16.53 1.89
C ILE A 213 6.79 -16.14 0.77
N ASN A 214 6.96 -17.02 -0.20
CA ASN A 214 7.70 -16.72 -1.43
C ASN A 214 6.71 -16.20 -2.46
N ILE A 215 6.99 -15.01 -3.01
CA ILE A 215 6.16 -14.33 -4.00
C ILE A 215 6.97 -14.15 -5.28
N TYR A 216 6.38 -14.47 -6.42
CA TYR A 216 7.08 -14.39 -7.69
C TYR A 216 6.16 -13.98 -8.85
N ASP A 217 6.69 -13.17 -9.75
CA ASP A 217 6.13 -12.86 -11.06
C ASP A 217 7.28 -12.71 -12.06
N ARG A 218 7.31 -13.56 -13.10
CA ARG A 218 8.38 -13.59 -14.12
C ARG A 218 9.79 -13.66 -13.49
N ASP A 219 10.58 -12.59 -13.60
CA ASP A 219 11.94 -12.45 -13.07
C ASP A 219 11.98 -11.76 -11.68
N ILE A 220 10.83 -11.49 -11.09
CA ILE A 220 10.70 -10.92 -9.75
C ILE A 220 10.60 -12.05 -8.75
N ARG A 221 11.38 -11.95 -7.68
CA ARG A 221 11.33 -12.87 -6.54
C ARG A 221 11.37 -12.04 -5.26
N LEU A 222 10.44 -12.32 -4.38
CA LEU A 222 10.39 -11.74 -3.05
C LEU A 222 10.22 -12.86 -2.02
N LYS A 223 10.82 -12.66 -0.88
CA LYS A 223 10.59 -13.45 0.31
C LYS A 223 9.99 -12.58 1.40
N MET A 224 8.81 -12.91 1.87
CA MET A 224 8.17 -12.27 3.01
C MET A 224 8.24 -13.20 4.20
N ILE A 225 8.75 -12.71 5.32
CA ILE A 225 8.87 -13.45 6.58
C ILE A 225 7.98 -12.75 7.60
N VAL A 226 7.03 -13.47 8.18
CA VAL A 226 6.14 -12.93 9.20
C VAL A 226 6.60 -13.42 10.58
N ASP A 227 6.90 -12.48 11.47
CA ASP A 227 7.18 -12.75 12.87
C ASP A 227 6.05 -12.21 13.74
N SER A 228 5.28 -13.11 14.33
CA SER A 228 4.24 -12.81 15.29
C SER A 228 3.95 -14.08 16.12
N SER A 229 3.89 -13.94 17.43
CA SER A 229 3.59 -15.04 18.33
C SER A 229 2.21 -15.62 18.05
N ASN A 230 2.16 -16.92 17.72
CA ASN A 230 0.94 -17.64 17.40
C ASN A 230 0.14 -17.06 16.21
N ALA A 231 0.82 -16.44 15.26
CA ALA A 231 0.18 -15.95 14.04
C ALA A 231 -0.44 -17.11 13.26
N ARG A 232 -1.60 -16.85 12.68
CA ARG A 232 -2.21 -17.68 11.65
C ARG A 232 -2.08 -16.97 10.32
N ILE A 233 -1.55 -17.65 9.32
CA ILE A 233 -1.39 -17.11 7.96
C ILE A 233 -2.25 -17.95 7.02
N TRP A 234 -3.03 -17.27 6.18
CA TRP A 234 -3.82 -17.91 5.14
C TRP A 234 -3.97 -17.01 3.91
N THR A 235 -4.57 -17.53 2.87
CA THR A 235 -4.84 -16.78 1.64
C THR A 235 -6.31 -16.80 1.30
N GLU A 236 -6.76 -15.73 0.65
CA GLU A 236 -8.11 -15.59 0.14
C GLU A 236 -8.06 -15.10 -1.31
N ASP A 237 -9.05 -15.52 -2.09
CA ASP A 237 -9.31 -14.93 -3.40
C ASP A 237 -10.07 -13.61 -3.21
N VAL A 238 -9.54 -12.53 -3.75
CA VAL A 238 -10.17 -11.21 -3.69
C VAL A 238 -10.21 -10.58 -5.09
N GLN A 239 -11.04 -9.55 -5.24
CA GLN A 239 -11.13 -8.81 -6.49
C GLN A 239 -10.29 -7.55 -6.41
N CYS A 240 -9.61 -7.22 -7.51
CA CYS A 240 -9.00 -5.91 -7.73
C CYS A 240 -9.48 -5.32 -9.06
N SER A 241 -9.36 -4.00 -9.20
CA SER A 241 -9.78 -3.24 -10.38
C SER A 241 -8.65 -2.32 -10.82
N VAL A 242 -7.79 -2.84 -11.67
CA VAL A 242 -6.68 -2.07 -12.25
C VAL A 242 -7.19 -0.96 -13.17
N LYS A 243 -8.41 -1.15 -13.71
CA LYS A 243 -9.06 -0.20 -14.60
C LYS A 243 -10.54 -0.10 -14.26
N TYR A 244 -11.07 1.12 -14.31
CA TYR A 244 -12.48 1.39 -14.02
C TYR A 244 -13.43 0.49 -14.82
N GLY A 245 -14.37 -0.15 -14.09
CA GLY A 245 -15.35 -1.06 -14.68
C GLY A 245 -14.83 -2.48 -14.98
N GLU A 246 -13.55 -2.76 -14.76
CA GLU A 246 -12.95 -4.07 -14.97
C GLU A 246 -12.53 -4.69 -13.64
N GLN A 247 -12.81 -5.97 -13.44
CA GLN A 247 -12.42 -6.73 -12.26
C GLN A 247 -11.48 -7.87 -12.64
N GLN A 248 -10.53 -8.13 -11.75
CA GLN A 248 -9.62 -9.27 -11.86
C GLN A 248 -9.52 -9.95 -10.50
N CYS A 249 -9.49 -11.28 -10.51
CA CYS A 249 -9.22 -12.05 -9.32
C CYS A 249 -7.74 -11.98 -8.97
N THR A 250 -7.45 -11.80 -7.70
CA THR A 250 -6.09 -11.85 -7.14
C THR A 250 -6.09 -12.51 -5.78
N LYS A 251 -4.91 -12.63 -5.17
CA LYS A 251 -4.72 -13.22 -3.85
C LYS A 251 -4.48 -12.16 -2.79
N LYS A 252 -5.07 -12.38 -1.64
CA LYS A 252 -4.78 -11.67 -0.39
C LYS A 252 -4.07 -12.64 0.56
N ILE A 253 -2.97 -12.21 1.15
CA ILE A 253 -2.35 -12.85 2.29
C ILE A 253 -2.94 -12.19 3.53
N ALA A 254 -3.50 -12.99 4.43
CA ALA A 254 -4.04 -12.53 5.70
C ALA A 254 -3.22 -13.11 6.85
N VAL A 255 -2.88 -12.27 7.82
CA VAL A 255 -2.11 -12.61 9.01
C VAL A 255 -2.91 -12.22 10.24
N GLU A 256 -3.46 -13.18 10.98
CA GLU A 256 -4.05 -12.92 12.30
C GLU A 256 -2.93 -12.85 13.34
N ALA A 257 -2.82 -11.72 14.02
CA ALA A 257 -1.88 -11.47 15.09
C ALA A 257 -2.61 -11.39 16.44
N PRO A 258 -2.67 -12.48 17.21
CA PRO A 258 -3.45 -12.52 18.46
C PRO A 258 -2.98 -11.51 19.51
N THR A 259 -1.67 -11.24 19.55
CA THR A 259 -1.09 -10.22 20.44
C THR A 259 -1.39 -8.79 20.01
N GLY A 260 -1.89 -8.59 18.79
CA GLY A 260 -2.02 -7.27 18.16
C GLY A 260 -0.70 -6.72 17.63
N SER A 261 0.36 -7.52 17.60
CA SER A 261 1.67 -7.13 17.06
C SER A 261 2.18 -8.16 16.07
N ALA A 262 2.69 -7.71 14.95
CA ALA A 262 3.37 -8.52 13.95
C ALA A 262 4.45 -7.72 13.23
N VAL A 263 5.49 -8.44 12.80
CA VAL A 263 6.54 -7.89 11.95
C VAL A 263 6.54 -8.66 10.64
N ALA A 264 6.46 -7.96 9.52
CA ALA A 264 6.61 -8.52 8.19
C ALA A 264 7.89 -7.96 7.56
N LYS A 265 8.83 -8.85 7.26
CA LYS A 265 10.06 -8.51 6.54
C LYS A 265 9.92 -8.96 5.09
N ILE A 266 10.00 -8.02 4.16
CA ILE A 266 9.91 -8.24 2.71
C ILE A 266 11.28 -8.01 2.10
N ILE A 267 11.82 -9.04 1.47
CA ILE A 267 13.15 -9.04 0.84
C ILE A 267 12.98 -9.26 -0.65
N VAL A 268 13.49 -8.36 -1.47
CA VAL A 268 13.56 -8.48 -2.93
C VAL A 268 14.88 -9.14 -3.31
N GLU A 269 14.81 -10.26 -4.03
CA GLU A 269 15.97 -11.07 -4.46
C GLU A 269 16.50 -10.68 -5.84
#